data_029cebe5ea1fd929f860a6425465edf4
#
_entry.id   029cebe5ea1fd929f860a6425465edf4
#
_cell.length_a   1.000
_cell.length_b   1.000
_cell.length_c   1.000
_cell.angle_alpha   90.00
_cell.angle_beta   90.00
_cell.angle_gamma   90.00
#
_symmetry.space_group_name_H-M   'P 1'
#
loop_
_entity.id
_entity.type
_entity.pdbx_description
1 polymer ?
#
loop_
_entity_poly.entity_id
_entity_poly.type
_entity_poly.pdbx_seq_one_letter_code
_entity_poly.pdbx_strand_id
1 'polypeptide(L)'
;MILFKTFVIFASIFLFLIKSVYSAYPSNSKSCEIVIKNIENLTDIPENLLSSVGKAEAGRILENNKHVIWPWTVNHAGKSLFFDTKKQMKKYVLKNVEKKDFNLDVGCMQINLKWHKNNFKKISDMLAIEPNVSYAASFLLQLKNKHGSWNKAIKHYHSSDPNKNKPYLIKVNKFWKNQKNMSKKLAANNKEKKSNTNSLSSMIKDSQPYLFARIEKVKFFRNIFSQN
;
A
#
# COMPACT_ATOMS: atom_id res chain seq x y z
N MET A 1 -36.96 38.42 29.22
CA MET A 1 -37.22 37.70 27.93
C MET A 1 -36.13 37.90 26.89
N ILE A 2 -35.27 38.90 26.98
CA ILE A 2 -34.16 39.17 26.01
C ILE A 2 -32.89 38.34 26.31
N LEU A 3 -32.58 38.07 27.56
CA LEU A 3 -31.40 37.29 27.98
C LEU A 3 -31.44 35.80 27.59
N PHE A 4 -32.65 35.23 27.44
CA PHE A 4 -32.79 33.82 27.07
C PHE A 4 -32.60 33.57 25.56
N LYS A 5 -32.89 34.57 24.71
CA LYS A 5 -32.66 34.46 23.25
C LYS A 5 -31.21 34.55 22.85
N THR A 6 -30.40 35.32 23.59
CA THR A 6 -28.95 35.43 23.30
C THR A 6 -28.18 34.18 23.68
N PHE A 7 -28.59 33.45 24.72
CA PHE A 7 -27.95 32.21 25.14
C PHE A 7 -28.17 31.05 24.12
N VAL A 8 -29.37 30.98 23.50
CA VAL A 8 -29.69 29.95 22.51
C VAL A 8 -28.91 30.18 21.22
N ILE A 9 -28.64 31.43 20.82
CA ILE A 9 -27.88 31.77 19.62
C ILE A 9 -26.41 31.42 19.79
N PHE A 10 -25.84 31.67 20.96
CA PHE A 10 -24.45 31.29 21.24
C PHE A 10 -24.23 29.77 21.34
N ALA A 11 -25.19 29.03 21.88
CA ALA A 11 -25.12 27.57 21.95
C ALA A 11 -25.23 26.91 20.56
N SER A 12 -26.02 27.47 19.65
CA SER A 12 -26.13 26.94 18.27
C SER A 12 -24.91 27.25 17.40
N ILE A 13 -24.20 28.36 17.65
CA ILE A 13 -22.97 28.69 16.92
C ILE A 13 -21.79 27.80 17.38
N PHE A 14 -21.77 27.42 18.66
CA PHE A 14 -20.71 26.56 19.21
C PHE A 14 -20.85 25.09 18.74
N LEU A 15 -22.08 24.63 18.45
CA LEU A 15 -22.29 23.26 17.91
C LEU A 15 -21.86 23.10 16.44
N PHE A 16 -21.69 24.19 15.70
CA PHE A 16 -21.27 24.14 14.28
C PHE A 16 -19.76 24.10 14.05
N LEU A 17 -18.94 24.30 15.10
CA LEU A 17 -17.48 24.36 15.00
C LEU A 17 -16.76 23.03 15.27
N ILE A 18 -17.47 21.98 15.68
CA ILE A 18 -16.90 20.65 15.83
C ILE A 18 -17.11 19.88 14.50
N LYS A 19 -16.62 20.38 13.39
CA LYS A 19 -16.30 19.52 12.27
C LYS A 19 -15.03 18.76 12.67
N SER A 20 -15.21 17.60 13.28
CA SER A 20 -14.18 16.60 13.41
C SER A 20 -13.58 16.40 12.03
N VAL A 21 -12.38 16.89 11.80
CA VAL A 21 -11.59 16.53 10.62
C VAL A 21 -11.17 15.08 10.82
N TYR A 22 -12.13 14.16 10.65
CA TYR A 22 -11.79 12.77 10.42
C TYR A 22 -11.04 12.76 9.10
N SER A 23 -9.72 12.73 9.18
CA SER A 23 -8.87 12.31 8.06
C SER A 23 -9.31 10.88 7.70
N ALA A 24 -10.29 10.78 6.82
CA ALA A 24 -10.83 9.50 6.41
C ALA A 24 -9.71 8.75 5.65
N TYR A 25 -9.12 7.78 6.32
CA TYR A 25 -8.44 6.70 5.59
C TYR A 25 -9.40 6.27 4.47
N PRO A 26 -8.96 6.24 3.20
CA PRO A 26 -9.85 5.88 2.10
C PRO A 26 -10.50 4.54 2.40
N SER A 27 -11.77 4.59 2.79
CA SER A 27 -12.58 3.44 3.23
C SER A 27 -12.96 2.51 2.09
N ASN A 28 -12.43 2.75 0.90
CA ASN A 28 -12.77 2.00 -0.29
C ASN A 28 -11.84 0.80 -0.49
N SER A 29 -12.40 -0.26 -1.08
CA SER A 29 -11.85 -1.53 -1.56
C SER A 29 -10.52 -1.46 -2.36
N LYS A 30 -9.87 -0.31 -2.41
CA LYS A 30 -8.62 0.03 -3.09
C LYS A 30 -7.52 0.48 -2.13
N SER A 31 -7.54 0.03 -0.88
CA SER A 31 -6.40 0.28 0.02
C SER A 31 -5.16 -0.46 -0.46
N CYS A 32 -3.98 0.05 -0.13
CA CYS A 32 -2.73 -0.61 -0.47
C CYS A 32 -2.73 -2.08 0.00
N GLU A 33 -3.22 -2.33 1.21
CA GLU A 33 -3.22 -3.67 1.81
C GLU A 33 -4.05 -4.67 1.02
N ILE A 34 -5.22 -4.27 0.51
CA ILE A 34 -6.10 -5.14 -0.29
C ILE A 34 -5.42 -5.48 -1.62
N VAL A 35 -4.89 -4.47 -2.32
CA VAL A 35 -4.21 -4.68 -3.60
C VAL A 35 -2.95 -5.53 -3.42
N ILE A 36 -2.16 -5.27 -2.38
CA ILE A 36 -0.98 -6.07 -2.04
C ILE A 36 -1.37 -7.53 -1.79
N LYS A 37 -2.40 -7.78 -0.96
CA LYS A 37 -2.86 -9.14 -0.66
C LYS A 37 -3.31 -9.88 -1.91
N ASN A 38 -4.06 -9.22 -2.79
CA ASN A 38 -4.49 -9.80 -4.05
C ASN A 38 -3.31 -10.17 -4.95
N ILE A 39 -2.29 -9.30 -5.05
CA ILE A 39 -1.11 -9.56 -5.86
C ILE A 39 -0.23 -10.66 -5.24
N GLU A 40 -0.06 -10.70 -3.91
CA GLU A 40 0.63 -11.80 -3.24
C GLU A 40 -0.02 -13.15 -3.56
N ASN A 41 -1.35 -13.23 -3.52
CA ASN A 41 -2.07 -14.46 -3.82
C ASN A 41 -1.94 -14.94 -5.29
N LEU A 42 -1.54 -14.04 -6.19
CA LEU A 42 -1.39 -14.31 -7.63
C LEU A 42 0.08 -14.49 -8.06
N THR A 43 1.01 -14.43 -7.12
CA THR A 43 2.46 -14.46 -7.41
C THR A 43 3.17 -15.46 -6.52
N ASP A 44 4.42 -15.81 -6.87
CA ASP A 44 5.28 -16.68 -6.05
C ASP A 44 5.97 -15.90 -4.90
N ILE A 45 5.54 -14.67 -4.63
CA ILE A 45 6.03 -13.91 -3.48
C ILE A 45 5.51 -14.57 -2.19
N PRO A 46 6.39 -14.87 -1.23
CA PRO A 46 5.97 -15.49 0.03
C PRO A 46 4.89 -14.66 0.74
N GLU A 47 3.94 -15.35 1.34
CA GLU A 47 2.84 -14.72 2.06
C GLU A 47 3.32 -13.65 3.04
N ASN A 48 2.67 -12.49 3.01
CA ASN A 48 2.95 -11.30 3.82
C ASN A 48 4.33 -10.64 3.55
N LEU A 49 5.10 -11.05 2.56
CA LEU A 49 6.38 -10.41 2.24
C LEU A 49 6.17 -9.05 1.57
N LEU A 50 5.35 -8.97 0.52
CA LEU A 50 5.07 -7.72 -0.19
C LEU A 50 4.39 -6.70 0.72
N SER A 51 3.48 -7.17 1.58
CA SER A 51 2.86 -6.37 2.64
C SER A 51 3.90 -5.83 3.64
N SER A 52 4.91 -6.61 3.98
CA SER A 52 5.98 -6.19 4.88
C SER A 52 6.89 -5.14 4.25
N VAL A 53 7.18 -5.28 2.95
CA VAL A 53 7.86 -4.25 2.17
C VAL A 53 7.03 -2.97 2.17
N GLY A 54 5.75 -3.01 1.81
CA GLY A 54 4.87 -1.83 1.81
C GLY A 54 4.80 -1.13 3.18
N LYS A 55 4.75 -1.89 4.29
CA LYS A 55 4.82 -1.32 5.64
C LYS A 55 6.16 -0.67 5.96
N ALA A 56 7.25 -1.20 5.44
CA ALA A 56 8.57 -0.59 5.60
C ALA A 56 8.69 0.71 4.78
N GLU A 57 8.06 0.77 3.61
CA GLU A 57 8.13 1.89 2.67
C GLU A 57 7.17 3.03 3.03
N ALA A 58 5.88 2.74 3.07
CA ALA A 58 4.80 3.72 3.20
C ALA A 58 3.97 3.56 4.49
N GLY A 59 4.53 2.89 5.51
CA GLY A 59 3.85 2.67 6.78
C GLY A 59 3.61 3.97 7.55
N ARG A 60 2.35 4.19 7.96
CA ARG A 60 1.93 5.31 8.81
C ARG A 60 1.13 4.78 9.99
N ILE A 61 1.39 5.31 11.18
CA ILE A 61 0.57 5.04 12.37
C ILE A 61 -0.52 6.11 12.42
N LEU A 62 -1.78 5.67 12.48
CA LEU A 62 -2.93 6.54 12.65
C LEU A 62 -3.17 6.85 14.13
N GLU A 63 -4.01 7.84 14.43
CA GLU A 63 -4.36 8.26 15.80
C GLU A 63 -4.91 7.11 16.68
N ASN A 64 -5.57 6.14 16.08
CA ASN A 64 -6.05 4.92 16.76
C ASN A 64 -4.98 3.81 16.88
N ASN A 65 -3.69 4.14 16.76
CA ASN A 65 -2.55 3.24 16.78
C ASN A 65 -2.54 2.16 15.67
N LYS A 66 -3.41 2.26 14.68
CA LYS A 66 -3.42 1.35 13.53
C LYS A 66 -2.27 1.69 12.59
N HIS A 67 -1.42 0.70 12.30
CA HIS A 67 -0.34 0.84 11.33
C HIS A 67 -0.86 0.44 9.94
N VAL A 68 -0.90 1.41 9.02
CA VAL A 68 -1.42 1.26 7.65
C VAL A 68 -0.36 1.60 6.62
N ILE A 69 -0.50 1.06 5.41
CA ILE A 69 0.30 1.48 4.24
C ILE A 69 -0.42 2.65 3.59
N TRP A 70 0.16 3.86 3.67
CA TRP A 70 -0.52 5.07 3.20
C TRP A 70 -0.34 5.26 1.69
N PRO A 71 -1.42 5.28 0.89
CA PRO A 71 -1.30 5.31 -0.57
C PRO A 71 -0.81 6.65 -1.13
N TRP A 72 -1.12 7.76 -0.44
CA TRP A 72 -0.81 9.10 -0.92
C TRP A 72 0.42 9.67 -0.20
N THR A 73 1.55 8.97 -0.34
CA THR A 73 2.82 9.39 0.26
C THR A 73 3.91 9.56 -0.79
N VAL A 74 4.80 10.50 -0.52
CA VAL A 74 6.00 10.78 -1.29
C VAL A 74 7.17 10.89 -0.34
N ASN A 75 8.27 10.20 -0.59
CA ASN A 75 9.54 10.55 0.00
C ASN A 75 10.28 11.44 -1.01
N HIS A 76 10.58 12.66 -0.60
CA HIS A 76 11.31 13.62 -1.43
C HIS A 76 12.67 13.90 -0.78
N ALA A 77 13.72 13.39 -1.40
CA ALA A 77 15.10 13.55 -0.92
C ALA A 77 15.28 13.18 0.58
N GLY A 78 14.63 12.11 1.05
CA GLY A 78 14.69 11.64 2.44
C GLY A 78 13.60 12.19 3.36
N LYS A 79 12.79 13.16 2.91
CA LYS A 79 11.67 13.71 3.67
C LYS A 79 10.36 13.04 3.30
N SER A 80 9.73 12.35 4.24
CA SER A 80 8.42 11.72 4.05
C SER A 80 7.29 12.76 4.11
N LEU A 81 6.45 12.77 3.08
CA LEU A 81 5.28 13.64 2.94
C LEU A 81 4.03 12.77 2.80
N PHE A 82 3.01 13.05 3.61
CA PHE A 82 1.73 12.35 3.57
C PHE A 82 0.64 13.32 3.14
N PHE A 83 -0.11 12.94 2.12
CA PHE A 83 -1.20 13.74 1.57
C PHE A 83 -2.54 13.06 1.90
N ASP A 84 -3.60 13.85 2.07
CA ASP A 84 -4.93 13.31 2.35
C ASP A 84 -5.58 12.70 1.10
N THR A 85 -5.20 13.19 -0.09
CA THR A 85 -5.81 12.77 -1.35
C THR A 85 -4.77 12.50 -2.44
N LYS A 86 -5.13 11.61 -3.38
CA LYS A 86 -4.37 11.40 -4.61
C LYS A 86 -4.15 12.69 -5.39
N LYS A 87 -5.14 13.60 -5.41
CA LYS A 87 -5.07 14.88 -6.14
C LYS A 87 -3.96 15.77 -5.59
N GLN A 88 -3.85 15.88 -4.26
CA GLN A 88 -2.79 16.66 -3.60
C GLN A 88 -1.41 16.06 -3.89
N MET A 89 -1.24 14.75 -3.72
CA MET A 89 0.01 14.04 -4.04
C MET A 89 0.39 14.26 -5.52
N LYS A 90 -0.56 14.05 -6.45
CA LYS A 90 -0.33 14.24 -7.88
C LYS A 90 0.13 15.66 -8.21
N LYS A 91 -0.53 16.69 -7.63
CA LYS A 91 -0.14 18.09 -7.81
C LYS A 91 1.31 18.32 -7.35
N TYR A 92 1.67 17.79 -6.20
CA TYR A 92 3.03 17.91 -5.68
C TYR A 92 4.06 17.24 -6.60
N VAL A 93 3.81 15.99 -7.00
CA VAL A 93 4.74 15.24 -7.87
C VAL A 93 4.91 15.94 -9.22
N LEU A 94 3.81 16.33 -9.90
CA LEU A 94 3.91 16.96 -11.20
C LEU A 94 4.65 18.31 -11.16
N LYS A 95 4.43 19.12 -10.12
CA LYS A 95 5.18 20.37 -9.91
C LYS A 95 6.70 20.16 -9.81
N ASN A 96 7.15 19.06 -9.19
CA ASN A 96 8.57 18.76 -9.11
C ASN A 96 9.11 18.16 -10.41
N VAL A 97 8.32 17.34 -11.09
CA VAL A 97 8.65 16.80 -12.42
C VAL A 97 8.86 17.92 -13.45
N GLU A 98 8.02 18.97 -13.46
CA GLU A 98 8.17 20.17 -14.28
C GLU A 98 9.53 20.86 -14.05
N LYS A 99 10.03 20.82 -12.82
CA LYS A 99 11.35 21.33 -12.44
C LYS A 99 12.49 20.34 -12.74
N LYS A 100 12.19 19.20 -13.40
CA LYS A 100 13.13 18.11 -13.66
C LYS A 100 13.68 17.45 -12.38
N ASP A 101 12.99 17.60 -11.25
CA ASP A 101 13.32 16.91 -10.00
C ASP A 101 12.56 15.58 -9.94
N PHE A 102 13.29 14.51 -10.12
CA PHE A 102 12.80 13.13 -10.11
C PHE A 102 13.23 12.35 -8.86
N ASN A 103 13.84 12.99 -7.86
CA ASN A 103 14.25 12.34 -6.63
C ASN A 103 13.07 12.13 -5.68
N LEU A 104 12.06 11.43 -6.17
CA LEU A 104 10.77 11.21 -5.52
C LEU A 104 10.46 9.72 -5.49
N ASP A 105 10.23 9.16 -4.29
CA ASP A 105 9.66 7.83 -4.11
C ASP A 105 8.16 7.98 -3.85
N VAL A 106 7.30 7.23 -4.56
CA VAL A 106 5.87 7.50 -4.57
C VAL A 106 5.01 6.27 -4.29
N GLY A 107 3.90 6.49 -3.60
CA GLY A 107 2.80 5.53 -3.44
C GLY A 107 3.06 4.45 -2.40
N CYS A 108 2.21 3.40 -2.41
CA CYS A 108 2.21 2.29 -1.46
C CYS A 108 3.57 1.59 -1.31
N MET A 109 4.32 1.52 -2.40
CA MET A 109 5.56 0.75 -2.49
C MET A 109 6.79 1.64 -2.70
N GLN A 110 6.64 2.96 -2.59
CA GLN A 110 7.69 3.98 -2.69
C GLN A 110 8.61 3.77 -3.91
N ILE A 111 7.98 3.69 -5.09
CA ILE A 111 8.71 3.52 -6.34
C ILE A 111 9.38 4.84 -6.75
N ASN A 112 10.69 4.83 -6.90
CA ASN A 112 11.48 6.02 -7.23
C ASN A 112 11.30 6.45 -8.70
N LEU A 113 10.92 7.72 -8.93
CA LEU A 113 10.70 8.24 -10.29
C LEU A 113 11.98 8.26 -11.11
N LYS A 114 13.11 8.63 -10.53
CA LYS A 114 14.38 8.76 -11.26
C LYS A 114 14.77 7.46 -11.96
N TRP A 115 14.58 6.34 -11.28
CA TRP A 115 15.03 5.03 -11.74
C TRP A 115 13.96 4.22 -12.48
N HIS A 116 12.69 4.46 -12.17
CA HIS A 116 11.61 3.54 -12.58
C HIS A 116 10.54 4.15 -13.48
N LYS A 117 10.53 5.48 -13.71
CA LYS A 117 9.46 6.13 -14.49
C LYS A 117 9.29 5.58 -15.90
N ASN A 118 10.36 5.11 -16.54
CA ASN A 118 10.32 4.58 -17.90
C ASN A 118 9.62 3.22 -18.01
N ASN A 119 9.37 2.54 -16.89
CA ASN A 119 8.59 1.30 -16.85
C ASN A 119 7.07 1.53 -16.79
N PHE A 120 6.63 2.78 -16.82
CA PHE A 120 5.22 3.17 -16.79
C PHE A 120 4.88 3.99 -18.04
N LYS A 121 3.65 3.84 -18.56
CA LYS A 121 3.20 4.63 -19.73
C LYS A 121 3.19 6.12 -19.43
N LYS A 122 2.85 6.49 -18.19
CA LYS A 122 2.81 7.89 -17.72
C LYS A 122 3.05 7.94 -16.21
N ILE A 123 3.55 9.06 -15.71
CA ILE A 123 3.83 9.27 -14.28
C ILE A 123 2.58 9.06 -13.40
N SER A 124 1.39 9.45 -13.90
CA SER A 124 0.15 9.23 -13.16
C SER A 124 -0.17 7.77 -12.86
N ASP A 125 0.41 6.82 -13.59
CA ASP A 125 0.24 5.39 -13.34
C ASP A 125 1.09 4.96 -12.13
N MET A 126 2.29 5.53 -11.94
CA MET A 126 3.09 5.33 -10.73
C MET A 126 2.37 5.78 -9.45
N LEU A 127 1.46 6.77 -9.57
CA LEU A 127 0.68 7.33 -8.47
C LEU A 127 -0.64 6.58 -8.23
N ALA A 128 -0.93 5.57 -9.02
CA ALA A 128 -2.13 4.72 -8.86
C ALA A 128 -1.76 3.48 -8.05
N ILE A 129 -2.62 3.10 -7.10
CA ILE A 129 -2.32 2.01 -6.15
C ILE A 129 -1.96 0.71 -6.87
N GLU A 130 -2.80 0.26 -7.79
CA GLU A 130 -2.63 -1.03 -8.44
C GLU A 130 -1.38 -1.10 -9.34
N PRO A 131 -1.11 -0.15 -10.28
CA PRO A 131 0.12 -0.18 -11.06
C PRO A 131 1.37 -0.03 -10.20
N ASN A 132 1.33 0.77 -9.12
CA ASN A 132 2.44 0.95 -8.20
C ASN A 132 2.79 -0.37 -7.49
N VAL A 133 1.78 -1.07 -6.95
CA VAL A 133 1.98 -2.35 -6.26
C VAL A 133 2.36 -3.47 -7.24
N SER A 134 1.72 -3.54 -8.41
CA SER A 134 2.03 -4.55 -9.43
C SER A 134 3.47 -4.44 -9.92
N TYR A 135 3.92 -3.22 -10.19
CA TYR A 135 5.30 -2.98 -10.57
C TYR A 135 6.28 -3.41 -9.47
N ALA A 136 6.01 -3.04 -8.22
CA ALA A 136 6.85 -3.40 -7.08
C ALA A 136 6.97 -4.92 -6.90
N ALA A 137 5.88 -5.66 -7.09
CA ALA A 137 5.86 -7.12 -7.04
C ALA A 137 6.74 -7.72 -8.15
N SER A 138 6.57 -7.26 -9.40
CA SER A 138 7.42 -7.65 -10.53
C SER A 138 8.90 -7.36 -10.26
N PHE A 139 9.20 -6.18 -9.77
CA PHE A 139 10.58 -5.77 -9.46
C PHE A 139 11.19 -6.64 -8.35
N LEU A 140 10.43 -6.94 -7.30
CA LEU A 140 10.89 -7.82 -6.21
C LEU A 140 11.15 -9.25 -6.70
N LEU A 141 10.32 -9.78 -7.61
CA LEU A 141 10.51 -11.08 -8.26
C LEU A 141 11.78 -11.09 -9.14
N GLN A 142 11.99 -10.05 -9.94
CA GLN A 142 13.20 -9.90 -10.75
C GLN A 142 14.46 -9.90 -9.88
N LEU A 143 14.43 -9.16 -8.76
CA LEU A 143 15.54 -9.14 -7.80
C LEU A 143 15.76 -10.52 -7.15
N LYS A 144 14.68 -11.26 -6.83
CA LYS A 144 14.78 -12.64 -6.32
C LYS A 144 15.44 -13.56 -7.34
N ASN A 145 15.05 -13.47 -8.59
CA ASN A 145 15.63 -14.27 -9.67
C ASN A 145 17.11 -13.91 -9.89
N LYS A 146 17.43 -12.63 -9.94
CA LYS A 146 18.79 -12.12 -10.13
C LYS A 146 19.75 -12.50 -8.99
N HIS A 147 19.30 -12.43 -7.74
CA HIS A 147 20.16 -12.56 -6.56
C HIS A 147 20.00 -13.89 -5.82
N GLY A 148 19.09 -14.76 -6.22
CA GLY A 148 18.92 -16.12 -5.73
C GLY A 148 18.17 -16.27 -4.40
N SER A 149 17.94 -15.19 -3.63
CA SER A 149 17.23 -15.28 -2.35
C SER A 149 16.37 -14.08 -2.04
N TRP A 150 15.28 -14.29 -1.25
CA TRP A 150 14.39 -13.22 -0.82
C TRP A 150 15.10 -12.17 0.04
N ASN A 151 16.01 -12.58 0.92
CA ASN A 151 16.80 -11.63 1.72
C ASN A 151 17.64 -10.71 0.85
N LYS A 152 18.25 -11.23 -0.22
CA LYS A 152 18.98 -10.40 -1.17
C LYS A 152 18.04 -9.53 -1.98
N ALA A 153 16.89 -10.05 -2.43
CA ALA A 153 15.87 -9.27 -3.12
C ALA A 153 15.39 -8.07 -2.29
N ILE A 154 15.04 -8.30 -1.02
CA ILE A 154 14.64 -7.23 -0.09
C ILE A 154 15.75 -6.17 0.03
N LYS A 155 17.00 -6.57 0.22
CA LYS A 155 18.12 -5.64 0.29
C LYS A 155 18.19 -4.75 -0.94
N HIS A 156 18.21 -5.36 -2.12
CA HIS A 156 18.39 -4.66 -3.39
C HIS A 156 17.15 -3.90 -3.85
N TYR A 157 15.98 -4.22 -3.30
CA TYR A 157 14.77 -3.42 -3.50
C TYR A 157 14.97 -1.97 -3.01
N HIS A 158 15.60 -1.82 -1.86
CA HIS A 158 15.85 -0.51 -1.26
C HIS A 158 17.14 0.15 -1.75
N SER A 159 18.25 -0.60 -1.79
CA SER A 159 19.55 -0.06 -2.19
C SER A 159 20.58 -1.16 -2.47
N SER A 160 21.55 -0.89 -3.33
CA SER A 160 22.75 -1.70 -3.46
C SER A 160 23.79 -1.42 -2.36
N ASP A 161 23.70 -0.29 -1.67
CA ASP A 161 24.61 0.11 -0.60
C ASP A 161 24.37 -0.73 0.67
N PRO A 162 25.37 -1.51 1.15
CA PRO A 162 25.24 -2.34 2.35
C PRO A 162 24.88 -1.56 3.62
N ASN A 163 25.28 -0.31 3.73
CA ASN A 163 24.98 0.52 4.91
C ASN A 163 23.50 0.90 4.98
N LYS A 164 22.82 0.94 3.83
CA LYS A 164 21.37 1.25 3.73
C LYS A 164 20.54 -0.03 3.70
N ASN A 165 20.98 -1.04 2.96
CA ASN A 165 20.16 -2.23 2.72
C ASN A 165 20.12 -3.23 3.88
N LYS A 166 21.17 -3.30 4.72
CA LYS A 166 21.17 -4.17 5.92
C LYS A 166 20.13 -3.73 6.96
N PRO A 167 20.07 -2.45 7.39
CA PRO A 167 19.01 -1.97 8.28
C PRO A 167 17.61 -2.14 7.69
N TYR A 168 17.49 -1.92 6.38
CA TYR A 168 16.22 -2.11 5.69
C TYR A 168 15.73 -3.57 5.73
N LEU A 169 16.61 -4.54 5.46
CA LEU A 169 16.28 -5.96 5.60
C LEU A 169 15.78 -6.30 7.00
N ILE A 170 16.44 -5.78 8.03
CA ILE A 170 16.03 -5.99 9.44
C ILE A 170 14.62 -5.44 9.66
N LYS A 171 14.34 -4.22 9.16
CA LYS A 171 13.02 -3.58 9.25
C LYS A 171 11.93 -4.42 8.57
N VAL A 172 12.15 -4.86 7.34
CA VAL A 172 11.18 -5.69 6.60
C VAL A 172 10.95 -7.03 7.30
N ASN A 173 12.03 -7.71 7.72
CA ASN A 173 11.93 -9.01 8.41
C ASN A 173 11.17 -8.90 9.74
N LYS A 174 11.28 -7.79 10.48
CA LYS A 174 10.48 -7.54 11.69
C LYS A 174 8.99 -7.50 11.36
N PHE A 175 8.57 -6.77 10.31
CA PHE A 175 7.19 -6.75 9.87
C PHE A 175 6.73 -8.13 9.40
N TRP A 176 7.54 -8.82 8.62
CA TRP A 176 7.20 -10.13 8.07
C TRP A 176 6.99 -11.19 9.16
N LYS A 177 7.89 -11.26 10.15
CA LYS A 177 7.74 -12.14 11.31
C LYS A 177 6.48 -11.83 12.11
N ASN A 178 6.19 -10.56 12.36
CA ASN A 178 5.00 -10.14 13.10
C ASN A 178 3.71 -10.52 12.38
N GLN A 179 3.64 -10.35 11.06
CA GLN A 179 2.47 -10.74 10.27
C GLN A 179 2.27 -12.26 10.24
N LYS A 180 3.34 -13.04 10.06
CA LYS A 180 3.27 -14.51 10.14
C LYS A 180 2.75 -14.99 11.48
N ASN A 181 3.18 -14.39 12.58
CA ASN A 181 2.70 -14.74 13.92
C ASN A 181 1.21 -14.40 14.10
N MET A 182 0.77 -13.26 13.56
CA MET A 182 -0.64 -12.86 13.60
C MET A 182 -1.52 -13.78 12.76
N SER A 183 -1.10 -14.16 11.56
CA SER A 183 -1.80 -15.13 10.72
C SER A 183 -1.93 -16.51 11.40
N LYS A 184 -0.88 -16.99 12.05
CA LYS A 184 -0.91 -18.25 12.82
C LYS A 184 -1.91 -18.18 13.99
N LYS A 185 -1.95 -17.08 14.74
CA LYS A 185 -2.91 -16.90 15.85
C LYS A 185 -4.35 -16.89 15.35
N LEU A 186 -4.62 -16.18 14.24
CA LEU A 186 -5.95 -16.14 13.65
C LEU A 186 -6.39 -17.51 13.12
N ALA A 187 -5.48 -18.26 12.50
CA ALA A 187 -5.76 -19.62 12.04
C ALA A 187 -6.05 -20.59 13.19
N ALA A 188 -5.34 -20.49 14.32
CA ALA A 188 -5.61 -21.28 15.52
C ALA A 188 -7.00 -20.96 16.10
N ASN A 189 -7.34 -19.68 16.27
CA ASN A 189 -8.64 -19.24 16.77
C ASN A 189 -9.82 -19.63 15.83
N ASN A 190 -9.58 -19.69 14.52
CA ASN A 190 -10.58 -20.09 13.54
C ASN A 190 -10.79 -21.61 13.48
N LYS A 191 -9.81 -22.42 13.86
CA LYS A 191 -9.99 -23.88 14.01
C LYS A 191 -10.99 -24.22 15.14
N GLU A 192 -11.02 -23.44 16.20
CA GLU A 192 -12.00 -23.59 17.28
C GLU A 192 -13.42 -23.14 16.86
N LYS A 193 -13.55 -22.22 15.90
CA LYS A 193 -14.85 -21.73 15.38
C LYS A 193 -15.39 -22.50 14.17
N LYS A 194 -14.65 -23.44 13.59
CA LYS A 194 -15.04 -24.16 12.37
C LYS A 194 -15.96 -25.36 12.61
N SER A 195 -17.08 -25.16 13.35
CA SER A 195 -18.23 -26.08 13.25
C SER A 195 -19.40 -25.51 12.42
N ASN A 196 -19.37 -24.26 11.97
CA ASN A 196 -20.52 -23.68 11.27
C ASN A 196 -20.11 -22.62 10.24
N THR A 197 -19.65 -22.97 9.04
CA THR A 197 -19.84 -22.06 7.86
C THR A 197 -19.38 -22.73 6.57
N ASN A 198 -20.23 -23.50 5.93
CA ASN A 198 -20.15 -23.87 4.51
C ASN A 198 -20.75 -22.82 3.56
N SER A 199 -20.99 -21.59 4.02
CA SER A 199 -21.74 -20.61 3.19
C SER A 199 -20.94 -19.44 2.60
N LEU A 200 -19.68 -19.22 3.00
CA LEU A 200 -18.94 -18.04 2.56
C LEU A 200 -18.24 -18.22 1.19
N SER A 201 -17.92 -19.45 0.81
CA SER A 201 -17.23 -19.73 -0.47
C SER A 201 -18.14 -19.56 -1.70
N SER A 202 -19.45 -19.79 -1.57
CA SER A 202 -20.42 -19.56 -2.64
C SER A 202 -20.67 -18.08 -2.90
N MET A 203 -20.72 -17.24 -1.88
CA MET A 203 -21.02 -15.80 -2.00
C MET A 203 -19.90 -15.01 -2.71
N ILE A 204 -18.65 -15.43 -2.62
CA ILE A 204 -17.50 -14.75 -3.26
C ILE A 204 -17.47 -15.05 -4.76
N LYS A 205 -17.92 -16.23 -5.18
CA LYS A 205 -17.90 -16.64 -6.59
C LYS A 205 -18.88 -15.88 -7.47
N ASP A 206 -20.00 -15.46 -6.89
CA ASP A 206 -21.08 -14.82 -7.65
C ASP A 206 -21.04 -13.27 -7.65
N SER A 207 -20.23 -12.66 -6.78
CA SER A 207 -20.32 -11.21 -6.56
C SER A 207 -19.29 -10.36 -7.31
N GLN A 208 -18.26 -10.93 -8.00
CA GLN A 208 -17.22 -10.13 -8.63
C GLN A 208 -16.66 -10.67 -9.97
N PRO A 209 -17.44 -10.66 -11.08
CA PRO A 209 -16.93 -11.02 -12.41
C PRO A 209 -15.79 -10.10 -12.91
N TYR A 210 -15.73 -8.87 -12.44
CA TYR A 210 -14.68 -7.91 -12.75
C TYR A 210 -13.30 -8.27 -12.14
N LEU A 211 -13.27 -8.90 -10.98
CA LEU A 211 -12.02 -9.37 -10.36
C LEU A 211 -11.43 -10.56 -11.14
N PHE A 212 -12.30 -11.44 -11.65
CA PHE A 212 -11.90 -12.60 -12.45
C PHE A 212 -11.24 -12.17 -13.78
N ALA A 213 -11.81 -11.19 -14.48
CA ALA A 213 -11.23 -10.65 -15.72
C ALA A 213 -9.85 -10.01 -15.52
N ARG A 214 -9.58 -9.44 -14.34
CA ARG A 214 -8.28 -8.88 -13.97
C ARG A 214 -7.22 -9.93 -13.61
N ILE A 215 -7.64 -11.04 -13.02
CA ILE A 215 -6.78 -12.20 -12.73
C ILE A 215 -6.24 -12.79 -14.03
N GLU A 216 -7.10 -12.95 -15.04
CA GLU A 216 -6.70 -13.43 -16.36
C GLU A 216 -5.72 -12.47 -17.06
N LYS A 217 -5.90 -11.16 -16.88
CA LYS A 217 -4.99 -10.15 -17.44
C LYS A 217 -3.60 -10.19 -16.80
N VAL A 218 -3.50 -10.48 -15.51
CA VAL A 218 -2.21 -10.68 -14.80
C VAL A 218 -1.54 -11.96 -15.23
N LYS A 219 -2.29 -13.06 -15.40
CA LYS A 219 -1.77 -14.32 -15.97
C LYS A 219 -1.25 -14.15 -17.40
N PHE A 220 -1.96 -13.38 -18.21
CA PHE A 220 -1.54 -13.03 -19.56
C PHE A 220 -0.20 -12.28 -19.58
N PHE A 221 -0.02 -11.27 -18.74
CA PHE A 221 1.26 -10.58 -18.63
C PHE A 221 2.38 -11.47 -18.08
N ARG A 222 2.07 -12.40 -17.18
CA ARG A 222 3.03 -13.38 -16.66
C ARG A 222 3.60 -14.26 -17.79
N ASN A 223 2.74 -14.75 -18.70
CA ASN A 223 3.17 -15.59 -19.84
C ASN A 223 4.02 -14.81 -20.85
N ILE A 224 3.74 -13.52 -21.08
CA ILE A 224 4.54 -12.68 -22.00
C ILE A 224 5.95 -12.42 -21.45
N PHE A 225 6.08 -12.18 -20.12
CA PHE A 225 7.38 -11.85 -19.51
C PHE A 225 8.18 -13.07 -19.06
N SER A 226 7.62 -14.28 -19.12
CA SER A 226 8.34 -15.53 -18.84
C SER A 226 8.96 -16.17 -20.08
N GLN A 227 8.70 -15.65 -21.28
CA GLN A 227 9.20 -16.18 -22.56
C GLN A 227 10.37 -15.37 -23.14
N ASN A 228 10.87 -14.38 -22.42
CA ASN A 228 12.11 -13.64 -22.72
C ASN A 228 13.07 -13.85 -21.52
#